data_845818f699d3ede470ceeecf9a0620c4
#
_entry.id   845818f699d3ede470ceeecf9a0620c4
#
_cell.length_a   1.000
_cell.length_b   1.000
_cell.length_c   1.000
_cell.angle_alpha   90.00
_cell.angle_beta   90.00
_cell.angle_gamma   90.00
#
_symmetry.space_group_name_H-M   'P 1'
#
loop_
_entity.id
_entity.type
_entity.pdbx_description
1 polymer ?
#
loop_
_entity_poly.entity_id
_entity_poly.type
_entity_poly.pdbx_seq_one_letter_code
_entity_poly.pdbx_strand_id
1 'polypeptide(L)' 'MNYEIGDLIYSPKWGEYAVYLGKGSWIGWIHIFRLETGSKDQVHDFVWEKL' A
#
# COMPACT_ATOMS: atom_id res chain seq x y z
N MET A 1 -8.49 -5.82 -5.54
CA MET A 1 -7.63 -6.13 -4.38
C MET A 1 -8.41 -5.96 -3.11
N ASN A 2 -8.30 -6.94 -2.23
CA ASN A 2 -9.11 -6.98 -1.00
C ASN A 2 -8.27 -6.72 0.23
N TYR A 3 -7.84 -5.47 0.35
CA TYR A 3 -7.15 -5.02 1.57
C TYR A 3 -8.13 -4.39 2.51
N GLU A 4 -7.84 -4.46 3.79
CA GLU A 4 -8.57 -3.71 4.82
C GLU A 4 -7.63 -2.68 5.43
N ILE A 5 -8.17 -1.54 5.83
CA ILE A 5 -7.38 -0.49 6.46
C ILE A 5 -6.67 -1.08 7.68
N GLY A 6 -5.36 -0.88 7.74
CA GLY A 6 -4.52 -1.45 8.77
C GLY A 6 -3.79 -2.71 8.37
N ASP A 7 -4.12 -3.29 7.20
CA ASP A 7 -3.42 -4.48 6.72
C ASP A 7 -1.96 -4.16 6.39
N LEU A 8 -1.09 -5.10 6.73
CA LEU A 8 0.31 -5.02 6.31
C LEU A 8 0.42 -5.57 4.90
N ILE A 9 1.02 -4.80 4.02
CA ILE A 9 1.22 -5.18 2.62
C ILE A 9 2.70 -5.07 2.27
N TYR A 10 3.09 -5.78 1.23
CA TYR A 10 4.48 -5.87 0.80
C TYR A 10 4.56 -5.66 -0.70
N SER A 11 5.57 -4.93 -1.15
CA SER A 11 5.84 -4.73 -2.57
C SER A 11 7.09 -5.50 -2.96
N PRO A 12 6.96 -6.60 -3.72
CA PRO A 12 8.14 -7.30 -4.22
C PRO A 12 8.97 -6.43 -5.15
N LYS A 13 8.30 -5.54 -5.88
CA LYS A 13 8.99 -4.65 -6.81
C LYS A 13 9.92 -3.68 -6.11
N TRP A 14 9.46 -3.13 -4.98
CA TRP A 14 10.23 -2.12 -4.24
C TRP A 14 10.97 -2.71 -3.05
N GLY A 15 10.63 -3.96 -2.66
CA GLY A 15 11.23 -4.59 -1.50
C GLY A 15 10.89 -3.90 -0.20
N GLU A 16 9.67 -3.38 -0.07
CA GLU A 16 9.31 -2.65 1.14
C GLU A 16 7.94 -3.05 1.65
N TYR A 17 7.72 -2.75 2.93
CA TYR A 17 6.46 -2.99 3.62
C TYR A 17 5.73 -1.68 3.86
N ALA A 18 4.41 -1.75 3.90
CA ALA A 18 3.58 -0.59 4.18
C ALA A 18 2.28 -1.03 4.83
N VAL A 19 1.57 -0.07 5.42
CA VAL A 19 0.24 -0.29 5.98
C VAL A 19 -0.78 0.32 5.03
N TYR A 20 -1.80 -0.46 4.67
CA TYR A 20 -2.87 0.00 3.81
C TYR A 20 -3.75 1.00 4.56
N LEU A 21 -3.99 2.16 3.96
CA LEU A 21 -4.77 3.23 4.59
C LEU A 21 -6.12 3.46 3.92
N GLY A 22 -6.35 2.83 2.77
CA GLY A 22 -7.62 2.98 2.08
C GLY A 22 -7.46 3.16 0.59
N LYS A 23 -8.59 3.25 -0.11
CA LYS A 23 -8.59 3.45 -1.55
C LYS A 23 -8.04 4.83 -1.89
N GLY A 24 -7.32 4.88 -3.01
CA GLY A 24 -6.78 6.14 -3.49
C GLY A 24 -7.82 6.96 -4.26
N SER A 25 -7.36 8.07 -4.84
CA SER A 25 -8.22 9.00 -5.56
C SER A 25 -8.73 8.43 -6.88
N TRP A 26 -8.05 7.42 -7.42
CA TRP A 26 -8.39 6.81 -8.71
C TRP A 26 -8.53 5.31 -8.56
N ILE A 27 -9.25 4.68 -9.50
CA ILE A 27 -9.32 3.22 -9.56
C ILE A 27 -7.90 2.68 -9.75
N GLY A 28 -7.55 1.67 -8.93
CA GLY A 28 -6.22 1.06 -9.00
C GLY A 28 -5.16 1.77 -8.17
N TRP A 29 -5.52 2.84 -7.48
CA TRP A 29 -4.62 3.54 -6.57
C TRP A 29 -5.04 3.30 -5.13
N ILE A 30 -4.05 3.26 -4.24
CA ILE A 30 -4.28 3.09 -2.81
C ILE A 30 -3.42 4.06 -2.02
N HIS A 31 -3.90 4.42 -0.83
CA HIS A 31 -3.12 5.18 0.12
C HIS A 31 -2.40 4.23 1.05
N ILE A 32 -1.13 4.48 1.31
CA ILE A 32 -0.30 3.64 2.17
C ILE A 32 0.50 4.49 3.13
N PHE A 33 0.92 3.85 4.22
CA PHE A 33 1.91 4.38 5.14
C PHE A 33 3.15 3.53 5.00
N ARG A 34 4.24 4.11 4.48
CA ARG A 34 5.49 3.38 4.27
C ARG A 34 6.21 3.23 5.60
N LEU A 35 6.52 1.99 5.97
CA LEU A 35 7.18 1.74 7.24
C LEU A 35 8.62 2.20 7.25
N GLU A 36 9.29 2.09 6.10
CA GLU A 36 10.71 2.43 6.01
C GLU A 36 10.95 3.92 6.18
N THR A 37 10.12 4.74 5.57
CA THR A 37 10.31 6.19 5.57
C THR A 37 9.39 6.91 6.55
N GLY A 38 8.32 6.25 7.00
CA GLY A 38 7.32 6.87 7.86
C GLY A 38 6.46 7.87 7.13
N SER A 39 6.35 7.78 5.83
CA SER A 39 5.58 8.72 5.02
C SER A 39 4.31 8.11 4.47
N LYS A 40 3.33 8.95 4.19
CA LYS A 40 2.08 8.55 3.54
C LYS A 40 2.20 8.85 2.05
N ASP A 41 1.79 7.88 1.24
CA ASP A 41 1.84 8.03 -0.21
C ASP A 41 0.62 7.42 -0.86
N GLN A 42 0.36 7.80 -2.10
CA GLN A 42 -0.64 7.17 -2.93
C GLN A 42 0.08 6.44 -4.06
N VAL A 43 -0.18 5.14 -4.21
CA VAL A 43 0.55 4.29 -5.14
C VAL A 43 -0.42 3.37 -5.88
N HIS A 44 0.06 2.76 -6.96
CA HIS A 44 -0.70 1.73 -7.66
C HIS A 44 -0.77 0.46 -6.82
N ASP A 45 -1.94 -0.17 -6.80
CA ASP A 45 -2.14 -1.36 -5.97
C ASP A 45 -1.49 -2.62 -6.57
N PHE A 46 -1.31 -2.65 -7.89
CA PHE A 46 -0.84 -3.88 -8.57
C PHE A 46 0.60 -4.26 -8.23
N VAL A 47 1.37 -3.36 -7.63
CA VAL A 47 2.73 -3.68 -7.20
C VAL A 47 2.80 -4.08 -5.72
N TRP A 48 1.65 -4.23 -5.07
CA TRP A 48 1.57 -4.57 -3.65
C TRP A 48 0.79 -5.87 -3.45
N GLU A 49 1.13 -6.59 -2.40
CA GLU A 49 0.48 -7.84 -2.03
C GLU A 49 0.15 -7.82 -0.55
N LYS A 50 -0.97 -8.44 -0.21
CA LYS A 50 -1.33 -8.63 1.20
C LYS A 50 -0.50 -9.76 1.79
N LEU A 51 -0.01 -9.57 3.00
CA LEU A 51 0.73 -10.60 3.72
C LEU A 51 -0.19 -11.59 4.42
#